data_526499e18aefe219b8e0813efe88db8e
#
_entry.id   526499e18aefe219b8e0813efe88db8e
#
_cell.length_a   1.000
_cell.length_b   1.000
_cell.length_c   1.000
_cell.angle_alpha   90.00
_cell.angle_beta   90.00
_cell.angle_gamma   90.00
#
_symmetry.space_group_name_H-M   'P 1'
#
loop_
_entity.id
_entity.type
_entity.pdbx_description
1 polymer ?
#
loop_
_entity_poly.entity_id
_entity_poly.type
_entity_poly.pdbx_seq_one_letter_code
_entity_poly.pdbx_strand_id
1 'polypeptide(L)'
;MRKLLIATSFLLSLPILLFLLAWLYPRPVDTTPSWVFDGDGTEINYCELPVLDGSGLMAKDIPQAFTPGCGYMVFPQPILKGCTEPLPDGAQDIRGLWQSIDPLMPDHVERVEQCGDRVVITAHGLIHDHSPDMLSNDVAPRQIGPFLFCLRTSQATATWQNNQLHQKLFDGPTVVKRYIEDGVYKWEFPGNGTIEMKRVCKLPEHGKTSPDRSHAL
;
A
#
# COMPACT_ATOMS: atom_id res chain seq x y z
N MET A 1 9.03 -21.35 50.25
CA MET A 1 9.01 -22.20 49.05
C MET A 1 7.75 -22.04 48.22
N ARG A 2 6.51 -22.10 48.80
CA ARG A 2 5.25 -21.98 48.03
C ARG A 2 5.08 -20.66 47.28
N LYS A 3 5.51 -19.52 47.82
CA LYS A 3 5.46 -18.20 47.17
C LYS A 3 6.44 -18.08 45.97
N LEU A 4 7.58 -18.75 46.06
CA LEU A 4 8.58 -18.75 44.98
C LEU A 4 8.10 -19.58 43.77
N LEU A 5 7.45 -20.71 44.01
CA LEU A 5 6.86 -21.56 42.96
C LEU A 5 5.73 -20.88 42.21
N ILE A 6 4.90 -20.07 42.90
CA ILE A 6 3.83 -19.31 42.25
C ILE A 6 4.42 -18.20 41.37
N ALA A 7 5.45 -17.49 41.83
CA ALA A 7 6.10 -16.44 41.05
C ALA A 7 6.80 -16.98 39.80
N THR A 8 7.45 -18.14 39.89
CA THR A 8 8.10 -18.80 38.75
C THR A 8 7.08 -19.34 37.73
N SER A 9 5.94 -19.87 38.19
CA SER A 9 4.85 -20.28 37.30
C SER A 9 4.27 -19.10 36.52
N PHE A 10 4.07 -17.96 37.15
CA PHE A 10 3.57 -16.74 36.46
C PHE A 10 4.57 -16.18 35.44
N LEU A 11 5.87 -16.21 35.78
CA LEU A 11 6.96 -15.77 34.90
C LEU A 11 7.08 -16.64 33.63
N LEU A 12 6.77 -17.93 33.72
CA LEU A 12 6.83 -18.85 32.59
C LEU A 12 5.51 -18.88 31.78
N SER A 13 4.35 -18.66 32.41
CA SER A 13 3.06 -18.70 31.73
C SER A 13 2.80 -17.44 30.89
N LEU A 14 3.32 -16.28 31.29
CA LEU A 14 3.13 -15.04 30.57
C LEU A 14 3.73 -15.06 29.16
N PRO A 15 4.98 -15.45 28.92
CA PRO A 15 5.54 -15.55 27.58
C PRO A 15 4.84 -16.60 26.72
N ILE A 16 4.39 -17.71 27.31
CA ILE A 16 3.62 -18.72 26.58
C ILE A 16 2.26 -18.17 26.15
N LEU A 17 1.57 -17.44 27.01
CA LEU A 17 0.30 -16.79 26.68
C LEU A 17 0.47 -15.74 25.59
N LEU A 18 1.51 -14.91 25.69
CA LEU A 18 1.83 -13.90 24.67
C LEU A 18 2.18 -14.56 23.33
N PHE A 19 2.91 -15.67 23.36
CA PHE A 19 3.21 -16.45 22.16
C PHE A 19 1.94 -17.00 21.50
N LEU A 20 1.04 -17.60 22.30
CA LEU A 20 -0.24 -18.12 21.79
C LEU A 20 -1.14 -17.03 21.25
N LEU A 21 -1.23 -15.88 21.93
CA LEU A 21 -1.99 -14.73 21.46
C LEU A 21 -1.44 -14.19 20.14
N ALA A 22 -0.13 -14.09 20.00
CA ALA A 22 0.50 -13.64 18.77
C ALA A 22 0.35 -14.66 17.62
N TRP A 23 0.36 -15.95 17.93
CA TRP A 23 0.10 -17.01 16.95
C TRP A 23 -1.34 -17.04 16.46
N LEU A 24 -2.30 -16.75 17.34
CA LEU A 24 -3.73 -16.70 17.03
C LEU A 24 -4.15 -15.36 16.43
N TYR A 25 -3.27 -14.35 16.44
CA TYR A 25 -3.61 -13.03 15.92
C TYR A 25 -3.77 -13.09 14.39
N PRO A 26 -4.92 -12.65 13.86
CA PRO A 26 -5.15 -12.66 12.42
C PRO A 26 -4.13 -11.76 11.71
N ARG A 27 -3.39 -12.33 10.77
CA ARG A 27 -2.46 -11.58 9.94
C ARG A 27 -3.24 -10.89 8.81
N PRO A 28 -2.91 -9.65 8.45
CA PRO A 28 -3.43 -9.04 7.25
C PRO A 28 -3.06 -9.91 6.03
N VAL A 29 -4.02 -10.15 5.18
CA VAL A 29 -3.83 -10.89 3.94
C VAL A 29 -4.33 -10.01 2.81
N ASP A 30 -3.59 -9.94 1.72
CA ASP A 30 -4.09 -9.35 0.49
C ASP A 30 -5.20 -10.26 -0.04
N THR A 31 -6.41 -9.76 0.00
CA THR A 31 -7.62 -10.51 -0.39
C THR A 31 -8.10 -10.13 -1.78
N THR A 32 -7.28 -9.38 -2.57
CA THR A 32 -7.65 -9.02 -3.93
C THR A 32 -7.75 -10.29 -4.79
N PRO A 33 -8.94 -10.68 -5.25
CA PRO A 33 -9.06 -11.87 -6.09
C PRO A 33 -8.46 -11.60 -7.47
N SER A 34 -7.74 -12.56 -8.03
CA SER A 34 -7.11 -12.43 -9.35
C SER A 34 -8.10 -12.13 -10.50
N TRP A 35 -9.31 -12.63 -10.38
CA TRP A 35 -10.37 -12.43 -11.38
C TRP A 35 -10.94 -10.98 -11.42
N VAL A 36 -10.72 -10.18 -10.38
CA VAL A 36 -11.08 -8.74 -10.38
C VAL A 36 -10.38 -7.99 -11.50
N PHE A 37 -9.19 -8.43 -11.90
CA PHE A 37 -8.40 -7.78 -12.93
C PHE A 37 -9.05 -7.84 -14.31
N ASP A 38 -9.90 -8.82 -14.55
CA ASP A 38 -10.59 -9.01 -15.82
C ASP A 38 -11.91 -8.21 -15.90
N GLY A 39 -12.26 -7.47 -14.85
CA GLY A 39 -13.46 -6.63 -14.83
C GLY A 39 -14.75 -7.44 -14.80
N ASP A 40 -14.84 -8.41 -13.95
CA ASP A 40 -15.89 -9.42 -13.81
C ASP A 40 -17.24 -8.94 -13.29
N GLY A 41 -17.44 -7.63 -13.18
CA GLY A 41 -18.71 -7.06 -12.74
C GLY A 41 -18.87 -6.88 -11.24
N THR A 42 -17.78 -6.94 -10.46
CA THR A 42 -17.84 -6.55 -9.04
C THR A 42 -18.20 -5.07 -8.88
N GLU A 43 -18.81 -4.73 -7.75
CA GLU A 43 -19.14 -3.33 -7.42
C GLU A 43 -17.90 -2.45 -7.26
N ILE A 44 -16.72 -3.04 -6.97
CA ILE A 44 -15.47 -2.34 -6.76
C ILE A 44 -14.63 -2.39 -8.02
N ASN A 45 -14.37 -1.23 -8.63
CA ASN A 45 -13.43 -1.12 -9.72
C ASN A 45 -12.02 -0.85 -9.18
N TYR A 46 -11.26 -1.88 -8.92
CA TYR A 46 -9.88 -1.75 -8.44
C TYR A 46 -8.93 -1.12 -9.46
N CYS A 47 -9.34 -1.06 -10.74
CA CYS A 47 -8.62 -0.40 -11.82
C CYS A 47 -8.98 1.09 -11.97
N GLU A 48 -9.85 1.63 -11.12
CA GLU A 48 -10.18 3.04 -11.14
C GLU A 48 -8.99 3.86 -10.61
N LEU A 49 -8.42 4.66 -11.48
CA LEU A 49 -7.28 5.50 -11.19
C LEU A 49 -7.62 6.97 -11.44
N PRO A 50 -7.00 7.92 -10.72
CA PRO A 50 -7.19 9.35 -10.97
C PRO A 50 -6.94 9.73 -12.44
N VAL A 51 -7.83 10.53 -13.01
CA VAL A 51 -7.67 11.15 -14.34
C VAL A 51 -7.05 12.53 -14.13
N LEU A 52 -5.83 12.72 -14.54
CA LEU A 52 -5.03 13.91 -14.19
C LEU A 52 -5.27 15.09 -15.15
N ASP A 53 -6.51 15.52 -15.31
CA ASP A 53 -6.94 16.60 -16.24
C ASP A 53 -7.26 17.93 -15.57
N GLY A 54 -7.15 18.01 -14.24
CA GLY A 54 -7.41 19.21 -13.47
C GLY A 54 -8.88 19.59 -13.32
N SER A 55 -9.81 18.72 -13.72
CA SER A 55 -11.26 19.04 -13.77
C SER A 55 -12.01 18.83 -12.46
N GLY A 56 -11.45 18.13 -11.49
CA GLY A 56 -12.12 17.71 -10.28
C GLY A 56 -11.41 18.15 -9.01
N LEU A 57 -11.36 17.23 -8.02
CA LEU A 57 -10.77 17.50 -6.71
C LEU A 57 -9.24 17.62 -6.77
N MET A 58 -8.70 18.45 -5.88
CA MET A 58 -7.26 18.49 -5.60
C MET A 58 -6.91 17.41 -4.58
N ALA A 59 -5.67 16.95 -4.57
CA ALA A 59 -5.20 15.91 -3.63
C ALA A 59 -5.44 16.28 -2.16
N LYS A 60 -5.27 17.56 -1.81
CA LYS A 60 -5.50 18.10 -0.46
C LYS A 60 -6.96 18.07 0.00
N ASP A 61 -7.92 18.01 -0.94
CA ASP A 61 -9.36 18.02 -0.63
C ASP A 61 -9.87 16.63 -0.24
N ILE A 62 -9.05 15.60 -0.46
CA ILE A 62 -9.37 14.21 -0.10
C ILE A 62 -8.72 13.87 1.24
N PRO A 63 -9.50 13.42 2.24
CA PRO A 63 -8.94 13.04 3.54
C PRO A 63 -7.83 12.00 3.43
N GLN A 64 -6.84 12.09 4.31
CA GLN A 64 -5.77 11.09 4.39
C GLN A 64 -6.35 9.72 4.78
N ALA A 65 -5.91 8.70 4.08
CA ALA A 65 -6.26 7.32 4.40
C ALA A 65 -5.29 6.71 5.40
N PHE A 66 -5.80 5.80 6.21
CA PHE A 66 -5.02 5.07 7.20
C PHE A 66 -5.33 3.60 7.11
N THR A 67 -4.32 2.78 7.34
CA THR A 67 -4.52 1.35 7.49
C THR A 67 -5.43 1.06 8.69
N PRO A 68 -6.57 0.36 8.50
CA PRO A 68 -7.45 0.02 9.61
C PRO A 68 -6.82 -1.04 10.51
N GLY A 69 -6.71 -0.77 11.80
CA GLY A 69 -6.16 -1.72 12.78
C GLY A 69 -4.75 -2.17 12.45
N CYS A 70 -4.56 -3.48 12.29
CA CYS A 70 -3.30 -4.12 11.88
C CYS A 70 -3.17 -4.35 10.38
N GLY A 71 -4.18 -4.03 9.64
CA GLY A 71 -4.25 -4.23 8.19
C GLY A 71 -5.70 -4.38 7.74
N TYR A 72 -5.93 -4.19 6.45
CA TYR A 72 -7.23 -4.47 5.87
C TYR A 72 -7.36 -5.98 5.57
N MET A 73 -8.60 -6.48 5.59
CA MET A 73 -8.97 -7.85 5.23
C MET A 73 -9.65 -7.91 3.85
N VAL A 74 -10.09 -6.76 3.36
CA VAL A 74 -10.71 -6.59 2.04
C VAL A 74 -9.99 -5.43 1.37
N PHE A 75 -9.55 -5.61 0.14
CA PHE A 75 -8.83 -4.60 -0.61
C PHE A 75 -9.68 -3.32 -0.73
N PRO A 76 -9.19 -2.17 -0.28
CA PRO A 76 -10.01 -0.97 -0.17
C PRO A 76 -10.37 -0.38 -1.54
N GLN A 77 -11.48 0.36 -1.55
CA GLN A 77 -11.88 1.21 -2.66
C GLN A 77 -10.73 2.16 -3.06
N PRO A 78 -10.70 2.66 -4.32
CA PRO A 78 -9.79 3.73 -4.70
C PRO A 78 -9.91 4.92 -3.76
N ILE A 79 -8.78 5.35 -3.20
CA ILE A 79 -8.69 6.39 -2.16
C ILE A 79 -8.71 7.77 -2.81
N LEU A 80 -7.96 7.94 -3.90
CA LEU A 80 -7.89 9.21 -4.62
C LEU A 80 -8.99 9.34 -5.70
N LYS A 81 -10.11 8.64 -5.52
CA LYS A 81 -11.25 8.74 -6.44
C LYS A 81 -11.73 10.19 -6.57
N GLY A 82 -11.86 10.64 -7.82
CA GLY A 82 -12.28 12.01 -8.14
C GLY A 82 -11.18 13.07 -8.03
N CYS A 83 -9.98 12.70 -7.61
CA CYS A 83 -8.82 13.57 -7.69
C CYS A 83 -8.35 13.69 -9.14
N THR A 84 -8.09 14.90 -9.61
CA THR A 84 -7.68 15.14 -11.00
C THR A 84 -6.47 16.06 -11.11
N GLU A 85 -5.82 16.39 -10.00
CA GLU A 85 -4.67 17.26 -9.98
C GLU A 85 -3.50 16.64 -10.77
N PRO A 86 -2.89 17.37 -11.73
CA PRO A 86 -1.74 16.88 -12.48
C PRO A 86 -0.56 16.54 -11.60
N LEU A 87 0.26 15.58 -12.04
CA LEU A 87 1.49 15.25 -11.34
C LEU A 87 2.48 16.41 -11.38
N PRO A 88 3.31 16.59 -10.35
CA PRO A 88 4.35 17.62 -10.35
C PRO A 88 5.47 17.28 -11.33
N ASP A 89 6.22 18.29 -11.72
CA ASP A 89 7.40 18.13 -12.55
C ASP A 89 8.41 17.17 -11.93
N GLY A 90 8.91 16.24 -12.74
CA GLY A 90 9.87 15.22 -12.29
C GLY A 90 9.24 14.01 -11.59
N ALA A 91 7.93 13.95 -11.43
CA ALA A 91 7.24 12.75 -10.98
C ALA A 91 6.98 11.82 -12.17
N GLN A 92 7.37 10.56 -12.03
CA GLN A 92 6.99 9.54 -12.99
C GLN A 92 5.55 9.07 -12.74
N ASP A 93 4.77 8.85 -13.80
CA ASP A 93 3.45 8.25 -13.69
C ASP A 93 3.56 6.74 -13.44
N ILE A 94 3.53 6.37 -12.16
CA ILE A 94 3.55 4.97 -11.71
C ILE A 94 2.15 4.44 -11.35
N ARG A 95 1.07 5.18 -11.65
CA ARG A 95 -0.31 4.74 -11.38
C ARG A 95 -0.59 3.39 -12.00
N GLY A 96 -1.31 2.56 -11.31
CA GLY A 96 -1.71 1.26 -11.81
C GLY A 96 -2.17 0.30 -10.73
N LEU A 97 -2.79 -0.77 -11.18
CA LEU A 97 -2.86 -2.00 -10.43
C LEU A 97 -1.76 -2.91 -10.99
N TRP A 98 -0.87 -3.31 -10.12
CA TRP A 98 0.35 -4.03 -10.44
C TRP A 98 0.34 -5.42 -9.81
N GLN A 99 0.74 -6.43 -10.57
CA GLN A 99 0.89 -7.79 -10.09
C GLN A 99 2.34 -8.22 -10.21
N SER A 100 2.87 -8.78 -9.14
CA SER A 100 4.24 -9.30 -9.14
C SER A 100 4.43 -10.41 -10.18
N ILE A 101 5.55 -10.32 -10.86
CA ILE A 101 6.08 -11.37 -11.73
C ILE A 101 7.33 -11.99 -11.12
N ASP A 102 7.70 -11.55 -9.92
CA ASP A 102 8.89 -11.98 -9.21
C ASP A 102 8.59 -13.22 -8.36
N PRO A 103 9.41 -14.29 -8.44
CA PRO A 103 9.22 -15.50 -7.67
C PRO A 103 9.39 -15.31 -6.15
N LEU A 104 10.01 -14.20 -5.70
CA LEU A 104 10.16 -13.90 -4.28
C LEU A 104 8.84 -13.43 -3.64
N MET A 105 7.93 -12.87 -4.44
CA MET A 105 6.61 -12.42 -3.98
C MET A 105 5.53 -12.83 -4.99
N PRO A 106 5.29 -14.13 -5.17
CA PRO A 106 4.28 -14.59 -6.12
C PRO A 106 2.90 -14.07 -5.70
N ASP A 107 2.08 -13.73 -6.68
CA ASP A 107 0.69 -13.27 -6.51
C ASP A 107 0.50 -11.97 -5.72
N HIS A 108 1.58 -11.27 -5.37
CA HIS A 108 1.47 -9.97 -4.72
C HIS A 108 0.85 -8.94 -5.67
N VAL A 109 -0.12 -8.21 -5.15
CA VAL A 109 -0.84 -7.15 -5.88
C VAL A 109 -0.72 -5.83 -5.13
N GLU A 110 -0.44 -4.78 -5.89
CA GLU A 110 -0.32 -3.43 -5.38
C GLU A 110 -1.09 -2.45 -6.27
N ARG A 111 -1.93 -1.60 -5.67
CA ARG A 111 -2.51 -0.45 -6.36
C ARG A 111 -1.72 0.80 -6.01
N VAL A 112 -1.28 1.51 -7.04
CA VAL A 112 -0.65 2.82 -6.90
C VAL A 112 -1.58 3.88 -7.49
N GLU A 113 -1.99 4.81 -6.66
CA GLU A 113 -2.77 5.98 -7.04
C GLU A 113 -1.88 7.21 -6.88
N GLN A 114 -1.91 8.14 -7.84
CA GLN A 114 -1.19 9.42 -7.74
C GLN A 114 -2.11 10.55 -8.17
N CYS A 115 -2.01 11.66 -7.46
CA CYS A 115 -2.72 12.89 -7.80
C CYS A 115 -2.01 14.07 -7.14
N GLY A 116 -1.60 15.07 -7.92
CA GLY A 116 -0.70 16.09 -7.41
C GLY A 116 0.56 15.46 -6.83
N ASP A 117 1.00 15.94 -5.67
CA ASP A 117 2.14 15.43 -4.93
C ASP A 117 1.85 14.17 -4.10
N ARG A 118 0.60 13.73 -4.09
CA ARG A 118 0.16 12.63 -3.23
C ARG A 118 0.26 11.29 -3.94
N VAL A 119 0.80 10.32 -3.24
CA VAL A 119 0.91 8.92 -3.70
C VAL A 119 0.31 8.00 -2.66
N VAL A 120 -0.69 7.24 -3.05
CA VAL A 120 -1.30 6.22 -2.20
C VAL A 120 -0.97 4.85 -2.75
N ILE A 121 -0.37 4.02 -1.91
CA ILE A 121 0.01 2.66 -2.24
C ILE A 121 -0.78 1.72 -1.34
N THR A 122 -1.59 0.89 -1.96
CA THR A 122 -2.43 -0.09 -1.28
C THR A 122 -1.91 -1.48 -1.60
N ALA A 123 -1.34 -2.16 -0.62
CA ALA A 123 -0.73 -3.47 -0.81
C ALA A 123 -0.59 -4.23 0.49
N HIS A 124 -0.64 -5.54 0.44
CA HIS A 124 -0.28 -6.44 1.52
C HIS A 124 -0.98 -6.16 2.87
N GLY A 125 -2.24 -5.74 2.80
CA GLY A 125 -3.04 -5.37 3.98
C GLY A 125 -2.77 -3.95 4.50
N LEU A 126 -1.91 -3.16 3.84
CA LEU A 126 -1.47 -1.84 4.26
C LEU A 126 -1.90 -0.77 3.26
N ILE A 127 -2.11 0.43 3.78
CA ILE A 127 -2.33 1.65 3.00
C ILE A 127 -1.20 2.60 3.37
N HIS A 128 -0.38 2.93 2.38
CA HIS A 128 0.67 3.93 2.49
C HIS A 128 0.23 5.19 1.77
N ASP A 129 -0.15 6.20 2.50
CA ASP A 129 -0.64 7.47 1.96
C ASP A 129 0.37 8.58 2.22
N HIS A 130 1.10 8.94 1.19
CA HIS A 130 2.23 9.85 1.26
C HIS A 130 1.99 11.15 0.49
N SER A 131 2.42 12.26 1.09
CA SER A 131 2.71 13.50 0.37
C SER A 131 3.93 14.17 0.99
N PRO A 132 4.60 15.11 0.29
CA PRO A 132 5.75 15.82 0.84
C PRO A 132 5.44 16.56 2.15
N ASP A 133 4.21 17.06 2.27
CA ASP A 133 3.75 17.88 3.40
C ASP A 133 3.01 17.09 4.49
N MET A 134 2.71 15.82 4.24
CA MET A 134 2.00 14.96 5.18
C MET A 134 2.89 13.84 5.67
N LEU A 135 3.04 13.77 6.98
CA LEU A 135 3.62 12.59 7.61
C LEU A 135 2.61 11.46 7.54
N SER A 136 2.85 10.47 6.71
CA SER A 136 2.05 9.26 6.77
C SER A 136 2.38 8.49 8.03
N ASN A 137 1.34 8.16 8.79
CA ASN A 137 1.48 7.24 9.92
C ASN A 137 1.30 5.82 9.38
N ASP A 138 2.35 5.25 8.84
CA ASP A 138 2.33 3.88 8.38
C ASP A 138 2.26 2.92 9.56
N VAL A 139 1.24 2.08 9.54
CA VAL A 139 1.19 0.92 10.41
C VAL A 139 2.05 -0.15 9.77
N ALA A 140 3.27 -0.31 10.26
CA ALA A 140 4.07 -1.46 9.87
C ALA A 140 3.85 -2.58 10.89
N PRO A 141 3.25 -3.71 10.48
CA PRO A 141 3.26 -4.89 11.33
C PRO A 141 4.70 -5.32 11.52
N ARG A 142 5.22 -5.22 12.74
CA ARG A 142 6.56 -5.75 13.06
C ARG A 142 6.45 -7.20 13.45
N GLN A 143 7.12 -8.03 12.70
CA GLN A 143 7.35 -9.41 13.10
C GLN A 143 8.63 -9.49 13.94
N ILE A 144 8.48 -9.83 15.22
CA ILE A 144 9.61 -10.15 16.11
C ILE A 144 9.50 -11.64 16.41
N GLY A 145 10.28 -12.45 15.72
CA GLY A 145 10.14 -13.91 15.77
C GLY A 145 8.75 -14.32 15.25
N PRO A 146 8.00 -15.14 16.01
CA PRO A 146 6.63 -15.53 15.64
C PRO A 146 5.59 -14.46 15.99
N PHE A 147 5.99 -13.36 16.64
CA PHE A 147 5.08 -12.32 17.13
C PHE A 147 4.86 -11.24 16.07
N LEU A 148 3.60 -10.98 15.76
CA LEU A 148 3.18 -9.85 14.93
C LEU A 148 2.65 -8.75 15.86
N PHE A 149 3.33 -7.63 15.91
CA PHE A 149 2.88 -6.45 16.66
C PHE A 149 2.37 -5.41 15.71
N CYS A 150 1.15 -4.95 15.94
CA CYS A 150 0.59 -3.79 15.25
C CYS A 150 1.04 -2.52 15.99
N LEU A 151 2.23 -2.10 15.70
CA LEU A 151 2.71 -0.85 16.23
C LEU A 151 2.41 0.25 15.20
N ARG A 152 1.65 1.26 15.59
CA ARG A 152 1.63 2.55 14.88
C ARG A 152 3.02 3.13 15.02
N THR A 153 3.81 3.13 13.95
CA THR A 153 5.19 3.34 14.26
C THR A 153 5.98 4.18 13.33
N SER A 154 5.64 4.36 12.12
CA SER A 154 6.57 5.08 11.28
C SER A 154 5.91 6.25 10.60
N GLN A 155 6.44 7.41 10.91
CA GLN A 155 6.29 8.54 10.02
C GLN A 155 7.14 8.22 8.79
N ALA A 156 6.48 8.02 7.67
CA ALA A 156 7.14 7.82 6.40
C ALA A 156 6.94 9.06 5.53
N THR A 157 7.94 9.42 4.77
CA THR A 157 7.88 10.46 3.76
C THR A 157 8.18 9.85 2.41
N ALA A 158 7.59 10.40 1.35
CA ALA A 158 7.90 10.02 0.00
C ALA A 158 8.25 11.27 -0.83
N THR A 159 9.33 11.21 -1.57
CA THR A 159 9.78 12.31 -2.41
C THR A 159 10.25 11.80 -3.77
N TRP A 160 10.00 12.58 -4.82
CA TRP A 160 10.48 12.28 -6.15
C TRP A 160 11.95 12.76 -6.30
N GLN A 161 12.80 11.84 -6.77
CA GLN A 161 14.21 12.12 -7.06
C GLN A 161 14.60 11.35 -8.33
N ASN A 162 15.04 12.04 -9.36
CA ASN A 162 15.44 11.42 -10.63
C ASN A 162 14.37 10.48 -11.22
N ASN A 163 13.10 10.90 -11.23
CA ASN A 163 11.95 10.11 -11.68
C ASN A 163 11.68 8.84 -10.86
N GLN A 164 12.25 8.71 -9.68
CA GLN A 164 11.98 7.61 -8.76
C GLN A 164 11.33 8.13 -7.49
N LEU A 165 10.33 7.44 -6.98
CA LEU A 165 9.71 7.72 -5.69
C LEU A 165 10.57 7.11 -4.59
N HIS A 166 11.19 7.96 -3.78
CA HIS A 166 12.02 7.55 -2.65
C HIS A 166 11.21 7.63 -1.36
N GLN A 167 10.95 6.48 -0.74
CA GLN A 167 10.29 6.39 0.55
C GLN A 167 11.33 6.28 1.67
N LYS A 168 11.14 7.07 2.70
CA LYS A 168 12.01 7.13 3.89
C LYS A 168 11.18 6.90 5.13
N LEU A 169 11.75 6.22 6.11
CA LEU A 169 11.20 6.13 7.46
C LEU A 169 11.86 7.20 8.32
N PHE A 170 11.06 8.09 8.88
CA PHE A 170 11.56 9.27 9.60
C PHE A 170 12.50 10.10 8.70
N ASP A 171 13.49 10.76 9.25
CA ASP A 171 14.56 11.46 8.51
C ASP A 171 15.72 10.53 8.12
N GLY A 172 15.47 9.23 8.09
CA GLY A 172 16.45 8.21 7.78
C GLY A 172 16.79 8.08 6.29
N PRO A 173 17.59 7.07 5.96
CA PRO A 173 17.90 6.77 4.56
C PRO A 173 16.68 6.30 3.79
N THR A 174 16.75 6.35 2.46
CA THR A 174 15.74 5.74 1.59
C THR A 174 15.67 4.23 1.85
N VAL A 175 14.49 3.74 2.22
CA VAL A 175 14.24 2.33 2.50
C VAL A 175 13.57 1.60 1.35
N VAL A 176 12.87 2.34 0.48
CA VAL A 176 12.22 1.82 -0.72
C VAL A 176 12.34 2.85 -1.83
N LYS A 177 12.57 2.36 -3.06
CA LYS A 177 12.39 3.15 -4.28
C LYS A 177 11.35 2.48 -5.15
N ARG A 178 10.55 3.29 -5.83
CA ARG A 178 9.53 2.82 -6.76
C ARG A 178 9.61 3.60 -8.06
N TYR A 179 9.63 2.88 -9.18
CA TYR A 179 9.77 3.48 -10.51
C TYR A 179 9.37 2.50 -11.60
N ILE A 180 9.16 3.01 -12.82
CA ILE A 180 8.97 2.18 -14.00
C ILE A 180 10.22 2.28 -14.88
N GLU A 181 10.74 1.13 -15.26
CA GLU A 181 11.82 1.00 -16.21
C GLU A 181 11.43 -0.08 -17.23
N ASP A 182 11.54 0.24 -18.52
CA ASP A 182 11.16 -0.64 -19.64
C ASP A 182 9.72 -1.20 -19.55
N GLY A 183 8.79 -0.42 -18.98
CA GLY A 183 7.39 -0.80 -18.81
C GLY A 183 7.12 -1.72 -17.61
N VAL A 184 8.16 -2.09 -16.87
CA VAL A 184 8.08 -2.89 -15.65
C VAL A 184 8.13 -1.96 -14.44
N TYR A 185 7.20 -2.12 -13.52
CA TYR A 185 7.23 -1.42 -12.25
C TYR A 185 8.16 -2.13 -11.29
N LYS A 186 9.08 -1.38 -10.73
CA LYS A 186 10.12 -1.88 -9.82
C LYS A 186 9.91 -1.34 -8.42
N TRP A 187 9.87 -2.26 -7.47
CA TRP A 187 9.87 -2.00 -6.05
C TRP A 187 11.22 -2.44 -5.49
N GLU A 188 12.13 -1.49 -5.36
CA GLU A 188 13.52 -1.71 -4.97
C GLU A 188 13.70 -1.46 -3.47
N PHE A 189 14.30 -2.43 -2.79
CA PHE A 189 14.81 -2.29 -1.44
C PHE A 189 16.33 -2.11 -1.51
N PRO A 190 16.88 -0.90 -1.34
CA PRO A 190 18.30 -0.66 -1.47
C PRO A 190 19.15 -1.62 -0.63
N GLY A 191 20.01 -2.38 -1.29
CA GLY A 191 20.85 -3.40 -0.67
C GLY A 191 20.20 -4.77 -0.42
N ASN A 192 18.90 -4.94 -0.71
CA ASN A 192 18.19 -6.20 -0.44
C ASN A 192 17.55 -6.85 -1.68
N GLY A 193 17.32 -6.10 -2.74
CA GLY A 193 16.75 -6.63 -3.98
C GLY A 193 15.63 -5.77 -4.55
N THR A 194 15.12 -6.21 -5.69
CA THR A 194 14.05 -5.52 -6.44
C THR A 194 12.97 -6.52 -6.79
N ILE A 195 11.73 -6.17 -6.52
CA ILE A 195 10.54 -6.90 -6.94
C ILE A 195 10.03 -6.29 -8.24
N GLU A 196 9.83 -7.11 -9.25
CA GLU A 196 9.31 -6.70 -10.55
C GLU A 196 7.82 -7.02 -10.67
N MET A 197 7.08 -6.06 -11.25
CA MET A 197 5.62 -6.16 -11.36
C MET A 197 5.14 -5.71 -12.75
N LYS A 198 4.17 -6.42 -13.27
CA LYS A 198 3.46 -6.06 -14.51
C LYS A 198 2.19 -5.30 -14.18
N ARG A 199 1.81 -4.36 -15.06
CA ARG A 199 0.54 -3.66 -14.97
C ARG A 199 -0.59 -4.57 -15.40
N VAL A 200 -1.64 -4.64 -14.60
CA VAL A 200 -2.86 -5.42 -14.92
C VAL A 200 -4.03 -4.55 -15.35
N CYS A 201 -4.03 -3.27 -14.99
CA CYS A 201 -5.01 -2.29 -15.47
C CYS A 201 -4.39 -1.31 -16.45
N LYS A 202 -5.16 -0.90 -17.47
CA LYS A 202 -4.75 0.19 -18.36
C LYS A 202 -4.89 1.53 -17.63
N LEU A 203 -3.95 2.44 -17.89
CA LEU A 203 -4.10 3.83 -17.46
C LEU A 203 -5.29 4.49 -18.15
N PRO A 204 -5.99 5.44 -17.47
CA PRO A 204 -6.93 6.31 -18.14
C PRO A 204 -6.20 7.10 -19.23
N GLU A 205 -6.76 7.13 -20.44
CA GLU A 205 -6.23 8.00 -21.49
C GLU A 205 -6.49 9.46 -21.11
N HIS A 206 -5.50 10.34 -21.28
CA HIS A 206 -5.67 11.76 -21.03
C HIS A 206 -6.82 12.30 -21.90
N GLY A 207 -7.80 12.95 -21.27
CA GLY A 207 -8.92 13.60 -21.93
C GLY A 207 -10.07 12.69 -22.37
N LYS A 208 -10.04 11.40 -22.03
CA LYS A 208 -11.22 10.52 -22.17
C LYS A 208 -11.74 10.15 -20.79
N THR A 209 -12.91 10.65 -20.45
CA THR A 209 -13.71 10.12 -19.33
C THR A 209 -13.85 8.61 -19.51
N SER A 210 -13.74 7.86 -18.43
CA SER A 210 -14.05 6.42 -18.41
C SER A 210 -15.38 6.21 -19.16
N PRO A 211 -15.48 5.23 -20.08
CA PRO A 211 -16.71 5.03 -20.82
C PRO A 211 -17.85 4.84 -19.83
N ASP A 212 -18.84 5.70 -19.98
CA ASP A 212 -20.09 5.66 -19.21
C ASP A 212 -20.68 4.25 -19.32
N ARG A 213 -20.74 3.52 -18.23
CA ARG A 213 -21.40 2.21 -18.14
C ARG A 213 -22.92 2.32 -18.02
N SER A 214 -23.53 3.36 -18.61
CA SER A 214 -24.99 3.53 -18.59
C SER A 214 -25.74 2.58 -19.54
N HIS A 215 -25.07 1.68 -20.25
CA HIS A 215 -25.70 0.73 -21.18
C HIS A 215 -25.21 -0.70 -20.97
N ALA A 216 -25.57 -1.30 -19.85
CA ALA A 216 -25.67 -2.75 -19.71
C ALA A 216 -26.92 -3.06 -18.87
N LEU A 217 -28.04 -3.11 -19.56
CA LEU A 217 -29.25 -3.81 -19.13
C LEU A 217 -29.22 -5.22 -19.66
#